data_118b75524c2e8f370eb18097d66c8fd0
#
_entry.id   118b75524c2e8f370eb18097d66c8fd0
#
_cell.length_a   1.000
_cell.length_b   1.000
_cell.length_c   1.000
_cell.angle_alpha   90.00
_cell.angle_beta   90.00
_cell.angle_gamma   90.00
#
_symmetry.space_group_name_H-M   'P 1'
#
loop_
_entity.id
_entity.type
_entity.pdbx_description
1 polymer ?
#
loop_
_entity_poly.entity_id
_entity_poly.type
_entity_poly.pdbx_seq_one_letter_code
_entity_poly.pdbx_strand_id
1 'polypeptide(L)' 'MDPSDYQIWVDDHTIDDDGNIIALVKHARAGVDPQVGKVFMVGDGEQTPFPARAIERTRDGLVILAAEDDAARTVPA' A
#
# COMPACT_ATOMS: atom_id res chain seq x y z
N MET A 1 -13.01 -7.14 8.12
CA MET A 1 -11.64 -6.71 8.48
C MET A 1 -11.71 -5.36 9.14
N ASP A 2 -11.00 -5.22 10.24
CA ASP A 2 -10.98 -3.97 11.00
C ASP A 2 -10.18 -2.92 10.24
N PRO A 3 -10.63 -1.65 10.16
CA PRO A 3 -9.84 -0.61 9.51
C PRO A 3 -8.42 -0.44 10.07
N SER A 4 -8.17 -0.91 11.28
CA SER A 4 -6.82 -0.84 11.88
C SER A 4 -5.93 -2.02 11.53
N ASP A 5 -6.40 -2.97 10.72
CA ASP A 5 -5.65 -4.18 10.36
C ASP A 5 -4.70 -3.98 9.18
N TYR A 6 -4.24 -2.78 8.95
CA TYR A 6 -3.26 -2.50 7.90
C TYR A 6 -1.83 -2.71 8.41
N GLN A 7 -0.94 -3.01 7.49
CA GLN A 7 0.49 -3.14 7.77
C GLN A 7 1.24 -1.85 7.51
N ILE A 8 0.79 -1.06 6.55
CA ILE A 8 1.39 0.22 6.19
C ILE A 8 0.28 1.27 6.16
N TRP A 9 0.47 2.36 6.89
CA TRP A 9 -0.50 3.47 6.86
C TRP A 9 -0.29 4.28 5.58
N VAL A 10 -1.38 4.57 4.90
CA VAL A 10 -1.36 5.38 3.67
C VAL A 10 -2.42 6.46 3.77
N ASP A 11 -2.20 7.55 3.04
CA ASP A 11 -3.13 8.66 2.99
C ASP A 11 -3.72 8.72 1.58
N ASP A 12 -5.05 8.87 1.50
CA ASP A 12 -5.74 8.96 0.21
C ASP A 12 -5.21 10.10 -0.66
N HIS A 13 -4.62 11.11 -0.05
CA HIS A 13 -4.11 12.26 -0.78
C HIS A 13 -2.75 12.01 -1.44
N THR A 14 -2.15 10.87 -1.19
CA THR A 14 -0.81 10.55 -1.71
C THR A 14 -0.85 9.55 -2.86
N ILE A 15 -1.91 9.61 -3.66
CA ILE A 15 -2.02 8.77 -4.87
C ILE A 15 -1.52 9.62 -6.04
N ASP A 16 -0.56 9.07 -6.80
CA ASP A 16 -0.01 9.79 -7.94
C ASP A 16 -0.89 9.64 -9.19
N ASP A 17 -0.47 10.26 -10.29
CA ASP A 17 -1.26 10.27 -11.53
C ASP A 17 -1.42 8.87 -12.13
N ASP A 18 -0.54 7.96 -11.81
CA ASP A 18 -0.61 6.58 -12.29
C ASP A 18 -1.49 5.70 -11.39
N GLY A 19 -2.06 6.27 -10.34
CA GLY A 19 -2.85 5.53 -9.38
C GLY A 19 -2.02 4.79 -8.36
N ASN A 20 -0.73 5.04 -8.30
CA ASN A 20 0.14 4.43 -7.30
C ASN A 20 0.09 5.22 -6.00
N ILE A 21 0.25 4.51 -4.90
CA ILE A 21 0.18 5.08 -3.56
C ILE A 21 1.59 5.33 -3.06
N ILE A 22 1.84 6.53 -2.56
CA ILE A 22 3.13 6.86 -1.97
C ILE A 22 2.99 6.85 -0.47
N ALA A 23 3.77 6.01 0.20
CA ALA A 23 3.75 5.87 1.65
C ALA A 23 5.14 6.10 2.21
N LEU A 24 5.19 6.40 3.51
CA LEU A 24 6.46 6.52 4.21
C LEU A 24 6.82 5.16 4.82
N VAL A 25 8.06 4.75 4.65
CA VAL A 25 8.54 3.49 5.24
C VAL A 25 8.33 3.51 6.76
N LYS A 26 8.51 4.68 7.38
CA LYS A 26 8.32 4.81 8.84
C LYS A 26 6.88 4.59 9.27
N HIS A 27 5.93 4.62 8.36
CA HIS A 27 4.53 4.36 8.67
C HIS A 27 4.18 2.88 8.61
N ALA A 28 5.13 2.03 8.25
CA ALA A 28 4.93 0.58 8.37
C ALA A 28 4.93 0.21 9.86
N ARG A 29 4.09 -0.76 10.22
CA ARG A 29 4.05 -1.20 11.60
C ARG A 29 5.35 -1.88 12.00
N ALA A 30 5.59 -1.93 13.29
CA ALA A 30 6.79 -2.59 13.82
C ALA A 30 6.86 -4.02 13.29
N GLY A 31 8.03 -4.40 12.79
CA GLY A 31 8.23 -5.74 12.25
C GLY A 31 7.85 -5.89 10.79
N VAL A 32 7.28 -4.85 10.18
CA VAL A 32 6.94 -4.88 8.76
C VAL A 32 8.03 -4.17 7.97
N ASP A 33 8.66 -4.89 7.06
CA ASP A 33 9.66 -4.33 6.14
C ASP A 33 9.05 -4.26 4.75
N PRO A 34 8.75 -3.05 4.24
CA PRO A 34 8.08 -2.91 2.94
C PRO A 34 9.03 -3.17 1.78
N GLN A 35 9.33 -4.44 1.56
CA GLN A 35 10.23 -4.87 0.49
C GLN A 35 9.53 -4.85 -0.87
N VAL A 36 10.25 -4.38 -1.88
CA VAL A 36 9.75 -4.36 -3.25
C VAL A 36 9.41 -5.79 -3.69
N GLY A 37 8.27 -5.93 -4.34
CA GLY A 37 7.78 -7.20 -4.84
C GLY A 37 6.81 -7.90 -3.90
N LYS A 38 6.68 -7.44 -2.66
CA LYS A 38 5.76 -8.06 -1.69
C LYS A 38 4.47 -7.29 -1.62
N VAL A 39 3.40 -7.99 -1.24
CA VAL A 39 2.07 -7.41 -1.06
C VAL A 39 1.84 -7.15 0.42
N PHE A 40 1.33 -5.98 0.73
CA PHE A 40 1.01 -5.57 2.09
C PHE A 40 -0.42 -5.06 2.15
N MET A 41 -1.06 -5.22 3.30
CA MET A 41 -2.34 -4.56 3.54
C MET A 41 -2.07 -3.12 3.91
N VAL A 42 -2.72 -2.20 3.19
CA VAL A 42 -2.53 -0.77 3.40
C VAL A 42 -3.87 -0.13 3.75
N GLY A 43 -3.84 0.92 4.53
CA GLY A 43 -5.05 1.59 4.94
C GLY A 43 -4.76 2.87 5.69
N ASP A 44 -5.82 3.64 5.94
CA ASP A 44 -5.72 4.92 6.65
C ASP A 44 -6.28 4.86 8.07
N GLY A 45 -6.74 3.70 8.50
CA GLY A 45 -7.34 3.54 9.82
C GLY A 45 -8.83 3.83 9.87
N GLU A 46 -9.42 4.26 8.77
CA GLU A 46 -10.85 4.57 8.71
C GLU A 46 -11.60 3.65 7.76
N GLN A 47 -11.00 3.34 6.62
CA GLN A 47 -11.61 2.48 5.62
C GLN A 47 -11.03 1.08 5.71
N THR A 48 -11.72 0.12 5.09
CA THR A 48 -11.22 -1.25 5.06
C THR A 48 -9.88 -1.30 4.35
N PRO A 49 -8.85 -1.91 4.98
CA PRO A 49 -7.57 -2.06 4.32
C PRO A 49 -7.67 -2.85 3.03
N PHE A 50 -6.77 -2.60 2.12
CA PHE A 50 -6.73 -3.31 0.85
C PHE A 50 -5.30 -3.71 0.53
N PRO A 51 -5.10 -4.77 -0.28
CA PRO A 51 -3.76 -5.22 -0.61
C PRO A 51 -3.10 -4.30 -1.65
N ALA A 52 -1.82 -4.05 -1.46
CA ALA A 52 -1.03 -3.28 -2.41
C ALA A 52 0.37 -3.87 -2.48
N ARG A 53 0.93 -3.89 -3.68
CA ARG A 53 2.26 -4.42 -3.92
C ARG A 53 3.28 -3.29 -3.94
N ALA A 54 4.36 -3.45 -3.20
CA ALA A 54 5.46 -2.50 -3.22
C ALA A 54 6.20 -2.65 -4.56
N ILE A 55 6.29 -1.54 -5.30
CA ILE A 55 6.93 -1.56 -6.63
C ILE A 55 8.23 -0.77 -6.64
N GLU A 56 8.42 0.13 -5.69
CA GLU A 56 9.64 0.91 -5.61
C GLU A 56 9.85 1.36 -4.17
N ARG A 57 11.10 1.49 -3.77
CA ARG A 57 11.48 2.03 -2.47
C ARG A 57 12.59 3.02 -2.69
N THR A 58 12.41 4.25 -2.21
CA THR A 58 13.39 5.32 -2.44
C THR A 58 14.35 5.43 -1.27
N ARG A 59 15.47 6.11 -1.51
CA ARG A 59 16.44 6.38 -0.46
C ARG A 59 15.91 7.32 0.60
N ASP A 60 14.91 8.12 0.24
CA ASP A 60 14.34 9.11 1.16
C ASP A 60 13.34 8.50 2.13
N GLY A 61 13.17 7.19 2.10
CA GLY A 61 12.26 6.53 3.01
C GLY A 61 10.83 6.47 2.52
N LEU A 62 10.62 6.54 1.21
CA LEU A 62 9.31 6.37 0.60
C LEU A 62 9.18 4.98 0.00
N VAL A 63 7.97 4.46 0.00
CA VAL A 63 7.65 3.23 -0.71
C VAL A 63 6.46 3.51 -1.62
N ILE A 64 6.57 3.11 -2.88
CA ILE A 64 5.52 3.28 -3.86
C ILE A 64 4.80 1.95 -3.99
N LEU A 65 3.47 1.99 -3.88
CA LEU A 65 2.64 0.79 -3.83
C LEU A 65 1.59 0.86 -4.93
N ALA A 66 1.40 -0.25 -5.61
CA ALA A 66 0.34 -0.40 -6.59
C ALA A 66 -0.77 -1.25 -5.97
N ALA A 67 -2.00 -0.77 -5.99
CA ALA A 67 -3.12 -1.51 -5.43
C ALA A 67 -3.26 -2.85 -6.15
N GLU A 68 -3.34 -3.91 -5.37
CA GLU A 68 -3.62 -5.26 -5.86
C GLU A 68 -5.12 -5.48 -5.77
N ASP A 69 -5.81 -5.01 -6.77
CA ASP A 69 -7.27 -5.11 -6.78
C ASP A 69 -7.67 -6.39 -7.49
N ASP A 70 -8.09 -7.38 -6.72
CA ASP A 70 -8.49 -8.66 -7.29
C ASP A 70 -9.66 -8.51 -8.24
N ALA A 71 -10.56 -7.59 -7.94
CA ALA A 71 -11.69 -7.38 -8.83
C ALA A 71 -11.22 -6.86 -10.19
N ALA A 72 -10.26 -5.96 -10.21
CA ALA A 72 -9.72 -5.44 -11.45
C ALA A 72 -8.98 -6.53 -12.22
N ARG A 73 -8.29 -7.42 -11.51
CA ARG A 73 -7.53 -8.49 -12.15
C ARG A 73 -8.39 -9.63 -12.63
N THR A 74 -9.56 -9.78 -12.07
CA THR A 74 -10.48 -10.83 -12.51
C THR A 74 -11.24 -10.44 -13.75
N VAL A 75 -11.12 -9.21 -14.19
CA VAL A 75 -11.71 -8.82 -15.47
C VAL A 75 -11.08 -9.66 -16.54
N PRO A 76 -11.89 -10.39 -17.30
CA PRO A 76 -11.35 -11.26 -18.34
C PRO A 76 -10.53 -10.45 -19.30
N ALA A 77 -9.37 -10.93 -19.55
CA ALA A 77 -8.54 -10.31 -20.56
C ALA A 77 -9.17 -10.54 -21.93
#